data_c1a42a9afe1535bc501b687239e57cf9
#
_entry.id   c1a42a9afe1535bc501b687239e57cf9
#
_cell.length_a   1.000
_cell.length_b   1.000
_cell.length_c   1.000
_cell.angle_alpha   90.00
_cell.angle_beta   90.00
_cell.angle_gamma   90.00
#
_symmetry.space_group_name_H-M   'P 1'
#
loop_
_entity.id
_entity.type
_entity.pdbx_description
1 polymer ?
#
loop_
_entity_poly.entity_id
_entity_poly.type
_entity_poly.pdbx_seq_one_letter_code
_entity_poly.pdbx_strand_id
1 'polypeptide(L)'
;MNKNKHYCPDCAGAQVNHFATYFSILLGSVIDPYTMWMSRLLPETSMEWMGPGLTKILTKIHLGTITYKPNEKDSGRTRVLWDEATKRGIDMYEFHLFGIGSDMFVSKFKGEMRFFDVLPRPKDADPRGLDWMDNKGKMKEHFLKAGIPVAKGKVVGSLKEGLEIFNKLNKPVITKPNLGSRSRHTTTHIMTEEEFKIAYKKANQLSPWVMVEEELSGFVFRGLLIGKKFIAAIRREPEDVIGDGVHTIRGLVEIENKNPLRQGPIFHHLSMGPDEEKE
;
A
#
# COMPACT_ATOMS: atom_id res chain seq x y z
N MET A 1 2.71 -24.51 -18.50
CA MET A 1 1.65 -24.86 -17.53
C MET A 1 2.26 -24.89 -16.13
N ASN A 2 2.12 -23.84 -15.36
CA ASN A 2 2.52 -23.86 -13.95
C ASN A 2 1.28 -23.42 -13.17
N LYS A 3 0.56 -24.42 -12.68
CA LYS A 3 -0.71 -24.28 -11.96
C LYS A 3 -0.48 -23.69 -10.58
N ASN A 4 -1.29 -22.69 -10.23
CA ASN A 4 -1.72 -22.35 -8.88
C ASN A 4 -0.62 -22.17 -7.80
N LYS A 5 0.16 -21.10 -7.87
CA LYS A 5 0.80 -20.55 -6.67
C LYS A 5 -0.11 -19.51 -6.05
N HIS A 6 -0.89 -19.97 -5.05
CA HIS A 6 -1.54 -19.16 -4.02
C HIS A 6 -2.38 -17.95 -4.52
N TYR A 7 -3.44 -18.24 -5.27
CA TYR A 7 -4.50 -17.26 -5.45
C TYR A 7 -5.23 -17.08 -4.10
N CYS A 8 -5.17 -15.87 -3.56
CA CYS A 8 -5.96 -15.48 -2.41
C CYS A 8 -6.97 -14.42 -2.89
N PRO A 9 -8.27 -14.68 -2.78
CA PRO A 9 -9.31 -13.72 -3.21
C PRO A 9 -9.19 -12.40 -2.45
N ASP A 10 -8.76 -12.46 -1.19
CA ASP A 10 -8.63 -11.29 -0.32
C ASP A 10 -7.39 -10.42 -0.61
N CYS A 11 -6.53 -10.84 -1.53
CA CYS A 11 -5.34 -10.09 -1.94
C CYS A 11 -5.56 -9.16 -3.14
N ALA A 12 -6.79 -8.93 -3.56
CA ALA A 12 -7.13 -8.04 -4.68
C ALA A 12 -6.30 -8.34 -5.96
N GLY A 13 -6.26 -9.63 -6.35
CA GLY A 13 -5.53 -10.09 -7.54
C GLY A 13 -4.01 -10.10 -7.45
N ALA A 14 -3.42 -9.63 -6.36
CA ALA A 14 -1.97 -9.65 -6.19
C ALA A 14 -1.48 -11.00 -5.62
N GLN A 15 -0.39 -11.51 -6.19
CA GLN A 15 0.30 -12.67 -5.61
C GLN A 15 1.08 -12.23 -4.37
N VAL A 16 0.53 -12.47 -3.19
CA VAL A 16 1.15 -12.12 -1.91
C VAL A 16 1.52 -13.41 -1.17
N ASN A 17 2.77 -13.51 -0.76
CA ASN A 17 3.18 -14.56 0.16
C ASN A 17 2.81 -14.13 1.59
N HIS A 18 1.71 -14.65 2.13
CA HIS A 18 1.18 -14.27 3.45
C HIS A 18 2.19 -14.53 4.55
N PHE A 19 2.85 -15.70 4.54
CA PHE A 19 3.85 -16.04 5.54
C PHE A 19 5.02 -15.07 5.54
N ALA A 20 5.59 -14.80 4.37
CA ALA A 20 6.70 -13.84 4.25
C ALA A 20 6.28 -12.43 4.68
N THR A 21 5.07 -11.98 4.32
CA THR A 21 4.53 -10.68 4.71
C THR A 21 4.33 -10.60 6.22
N TYR A 22 3.67 -11.61 6.82
CA TYR A 22 3.45 -11.67 8.25
C TYR A 22 4.77 -11.66 9.03
N PHE A 23 5.72 -12.51 8.61
CA PHE A 23 7.02 -12.63 9.26
C PHE A 23 7.87 -11.37 9.12
N SER A 24 7.85 -10.71 7.96
CA SER A 24 8.56 -9.44 7.76
C SER A 24 8.01 -8.33 8.65
N ILE A 25 6.70 -8.26 8.84
CA ILE A 25 6.05 -7.30 9.75
C ILE A 25 6.43 -7.59 11.20
N LEU A 26 6.43 -8.87 11.60
CA LEU A 26 6.82 -9.27 12.95
C LEU A 26 8.29 -8.95 13.22
N LEU A 27 9.17 -9.31 12.29
CA LEU A 27 10.60 -9.03 12.38
C LEU A 27 10.88 -7.52 12.41
N GLY A 28 10.21 -6.77 11.53
CA GLY A 28 10.29 -5.31 11.50
C GLY A 28 9.96 -4.69 12.86
N SER A 29 8.90 -5.16 13.52
CA SER A 29 8.51 -4.62 14.83
C SER A 29 9.59 -4.78 15.92
N VAL A 30 10.44 -5.80 15.79
CA VAL A 30 11.57 -6.01 16.71
C VAL A 30 12.79 -5.19 16.29
N ILE A 31 13.04 -5.06 14.99
CA ILE A 31 14.23 -4.40 14.45
C ILE A 31 14.04 -2.88 14.38
N ASP A 32 12.85 -2.38 14.04
CA ASP A 32 12.57 -0.95 13.85
C ASP A 32 12.98 -0.06 15.04
N PRO A 33 12.78 -0.43 16.31
CA PRO A 33 13.22 0.39 17.43
C PRO A 33 14.76 0.59 17.44
N TYR A 34 15.52 -0.43 17.03
CA TYR A 34 16.99 -0.37 16.96
C TYR A 34 17.44 0.43 15.74
N THR A 35 16.81 0.24 14.60
CA THR A 35 17.13 1.02 13.38
C THR A 35 16.75 2.48 13.56
N MET A 36 15.63 2.79 14.20
CA MET A 36 15.23 4.16 14.57
C MET A 36 16.21 4.79 15.58
N TRP A 37 16.72 4.02 16.53
CA TRP A 37 17.75 4.52 17.45
C TRP A 37 19.06 4.80 16.71
N MET A 38 19.50 3.88 15.85
CA MET A 38 20.71 4.05 15.02
C MET A 38 20.57 5.22 14.03
N SER A 39 19.39 5.40 13.43
CA SER A 39 19.16 6.51 12.49
C SER A 39 19.23 7.87 13.17
N ARG A 40 19.00 7.97 14.48
CA ARG A 40 19.23 9.21 15.25
C ARG A 40 20.70 9.58 15.40
N LEU A 41 21.59 8.58 15.29
CA LEU A 41 23.05 8.77 15.39
C LEU A 41 23.68 9.02 14.02
N LEU A 42 23.05 8.60 12.93
CA LEU A 42 23.51 8.80 11.57
C LEU A 42 22.65 9.89 10.92
N PRO A 43 23.26 10.93 10.33
CA PRO A 43 22.48 11.92 9.57
C PRO A 43 21.74 11.20 8.44
N GLU A 44 20.43 11.43 8.31
CA GLU A 44 19.58 10.77 7.28
C GLU A 44 20.03 11.07 5.85
N THR A 45 20.71 12.18 5.65
CA THR A 45 21.42 12.49 4.40
C THR A 45 22.47 11.45 4.01
N SER A 46 22.93 10.60 4.97
CA SER A 46 23.96 9.59 4.70
C SER A 46 23.48 8.51 3.72
N MET A 47 22.20 8.10 3.78
CA MET A 47 21.67 7.09 2.84
C MET A 47 21.51 7.66 1.43
N GLU A 48 21.10 8.91 1.29
CA GLU A 48 20.94 9.54 -0.04
C GLU A 48 22.25 9.64 -0.81
N TRP A 49 23.34 10.02 -0.14
CA TRP A 49 24.65 10.12 -0.80
C TRP A 49 25.45 8.80 -0.85
N MET A 50 25.29 7.94 0.16
CA MET A 50 25.93 6.62 0.17
C MET A 50 25.24 5.63 -0.79
N GLY A 51 23.94 5.78 -0.99
CA GLY A 51 23.13 4.89 -1.84
C GLY A 51 23.72 4.69 -3.23
N PRO A 52 24.09 5.74 -3.98
CA PRO A 52 24.70 5.58 -5.31
C PRO A 52 26.02 4.81 -5.30
N GLY A 53 26.85 4.97 -4.28
CA GLY A 53 28.08 4.21 -4.11
C GLY A 53 27.81 2.75 -3.74
N LEU A 54 26.89 2.54 -2.79
CA LEU A 54 26.52 1.22 -2.31
C LEU A 54 25.89 0.37 -3.43
N THR A 55 24.96 0.92 -4.22
CA THR A 55 24.35 0.21 -5.35
C THR A 55 25.39 -0.26 -6.37
N LYS A 56 26.41 0.57 -6.67
CA LYS A 56 27.51 0.19 -7.56
C LYS A 56 28.38 -0.92 -6.97
N ILE A 57 28.71 -0.85 -5.69
CA ILE A 57 29.49 -1.88 -4.98
C ILE A 57 28.73 -3.21 -5.00
N LEU A 58 27.44 -3.21 -4.60
CA LEU A 58 26.59 -4.39 -4.59
C LEU A 58 26.45 -5.01 -6.00
N THR A 59 26.36 -4.19 -7.03
CA THR A 59 26.35 -4.65 -8.42
C THR A 59 27.68 -5.31 -8.80
N LYS A 60 28.80 -4.71 -8.40
CA LYS A 60 30.15 -5.25 -8.70
C LYS A 60 30.41 -6.61 -8.04
N ILE A 61 29.85 -6.85 -6.87
CA ILE A 61 29.96 -8.14 -6.16
C ILE A 61 28.81 -9.10 -6.45
N HIS A 62 28.01 -8.83 -7.50
CA HIS A 62 26.91 -9.67 -8.00
C HIS A 62 25.75 -9.87 -6.99
N LEU A 63 25.63 -9.02 -5.99
CA LEU A 63 24.48 -9.02 -5.06
C LEU A 63 23.33 -8.16 -5.51
N GLY A 64 23.50 -7.39 -6.59
CA GLY A 64 22.46 -6.55 -7.18
C GLY A 64 22.63 -6.36 -8.67
N THR A 65 21.58 -5.85 -9.30
CA THR A 65 21.58 -5.47 -10.72
C THR A 65 21.07 -4.05 -10.89
N ILE A 66 21.57 -3.35 -11.92
CA ILE A 66 21.13 -2.01 -12.29
C ILE A 66 20.40 -2.08 -13.61
N THR A 67 19.25 -1.42 -13.70
CA THR A 67 18.42 -1.31 -14.89
C THR A 67 18.23 0.16 -15.25
N TYR A 68 18.44 0.51 -16.52
CA TYR A 68 18.31 1.87 -17.04
C TYR A 68 17.02 2.08 -17.85
N LYS A 69 16.14 1.11 -17.84
CA LYS A 69 14.88 1.13 -18.59
C LYS A 69 13.76 0.53 -17.75
N PRO A 70 12.52 0.99 -17.93
CA PRO A 70 11.37 0.38 -17.28
C PRO A 70 11.21 -1.08 -17.71
N ASN A 71 10.72 -1.90 -16.79
CA ASN A 71 10.36 -3.29 -17.03
C ASN A 71 8.84 -3.39 -17.29
N GLU A 72 8.43 -4.36 -18.10
CA GLU A 72 6.99 -4.63 -18.34
C GLU A 72 6.21 -4.96 -17.06
N LYS A 73 6.89 -5.49 -16.04
CA LYS A 73 6.30 -5.83 -14.75
C LYS A 73 6.24 -4.67 -13.76
N ASP A 74 6.78 -3.51 -14.12
CA ASP A 74 6.79 -2.34 -13.24
C ASP A 74 5.38 -1.86 -12.95
N SER A 75 5.20 -1.35 -11.74
CA SER A 75 3.94 -0.74 -11.33
C SER A 75 3.62 0.48 -12.19
N GLY A 76 2.34 0.82 -12.33
CA GLY A 76 1.95 2.05 -13.04
C GLY A 76 2.64 3.30 -12.49
N ARG A 77 2.88 3.35 -11.18
CA ARG A 77 3.62 4.45 -10.53
C ARG A 77 5.09 4.50 -10.98
N THR A 78 5.74 3.37 -11.04
CA THR A 78 7.13 3.24 -11.50
C THR A 78 7.26 3.66 -12.96
N ARG A 79 6.31 3.27 -13.82
CA ARG A 79 6.27 3.71 -15.22
C ARG A 79 6.14 5.21 -15.36
N VAL A 80 5.20 5.83 -14.65
CA VAL A 80 5.04 7.29 -14.63
C VAL A 80 6.32 8.00 -14.18
N LEU A 81 7.04 7.44 -13.20
CA LEU A 81 8.32 7.97 -12.75
C LEU A 81 9.37 7.91 -13.88
N TRP A 82 9.48 6.80 -14.59
CA TRP A 82 10.38 6.64 -15.76
C TRP A 82 10.03 7.61 -16.89
N ASP A 83 8.74 7.73 -17.22
CA ASP A 83 8.26 8.64 -18.27
C ASP A 83 8.60 10.08 -17.95
N GLU A 84 8.38 10.49 -16.70
CA GLU A 84 8.66 11.86 -16.26
C GLU A 84 10.16 12.14 -16.19
N ALA A 85 10.98 11.19 -15.74
CA ALA A 85 12.44 11.31 -15.76
C ALA A 85 12.96 11.47 -17.20
N THR A 86 12.48 10.63 -18.12
CA THR A 86 12.83 10.69 -19.53
C THR A 86 12.43 12.02 -20.16
N LYS A 87 11.20 12.47 -19.92
CA LYS A 87 10.68 13.75 -20.43
C LYS A 87 11.49 14.95 -19.97
N ARG A 88 12.04 14.88 -18.76
CA ARG A 88 12.86 15.96 -18.16
C ARG A 88 14.35 15.80 -18.41
N GLY A 89 14.79 14.78 -19.13
CA GLY A 89 16.21 14.50 -19.34
C GLY A 89 16.98 14.19 -18.05
N ILE A 90 16.31 13.55 -17.08
CA ILE A 90 16.92 13.14 -15.82
C ILE A 90 17.52 11.75 -15.98
N ASP A 91 18.84 11.64 -15.80
CA ASP A 91 19.51 10.34 -15.76
C ASP A 91 19.04 9.57 -14.52
N MET A 92 18.49 8.41 -14.72
CA MET A 92 17.96 7.56 -13.64
C MET A 92 18.28 6.10 -13.89
N TYR A 93 18.47 5.34 -12.83
CA TYR A 93 18.49 3.89 -12.85
C TYR A 93 17.77 3.30 -11.65
N GLU A 94 17.25 2.10 -11.83
CA GLU A 94 16.66 1.29 -10.78
C GLU A 94 17.67 0.24 -10.33
N PHE A 95 17.75 0.02 -9.03
CA PHE A 95 18.60 -0.98 -8.41
C PHE A 95 17.74 -2.13 -7.87
N HIS A 96 18.11 -3.35 -8.21
CA HIS A 96 17.45 -4.57 -7.78
C HIS A 96 18.39 -5.38 -6.90
N LEU A 97 18.09 -5.51 -5.62
CA LEU A 97 18.85 -6.38 -4.71
C LEU A 97 18.43 -7.84 -4.92
N PHE A 98 19.39 -8.73 -5.14
CA PHE A 98 19.17 -10.14 -5.47
C PHE A 98 18.21 -10.37 -6.67
N GLY A 99 18.15 -9.44 -7.60
CA GLY A 99 17.26 -9.52 -8.75
C GLY A 99 15.77 -9.29 -8.43
N ILE A 100 15.46 -8.86 -7.21
CA ILE A 100 14.09 -8.53 -6.78
C ILE A 100 13.86 -7.04 -7.06
N GLY A 101 12.82 -6.72 -7.82
CA GLY A 101 12.39 -5.33 -8.01
C GLY A 101 12.00 -4.72 -6.66
N SER A 102 12.66 -3.62 -6.31
CA SER A 102 12.56 -3.03 -4.98
C SER A 102 12.08 -1.58 -4.99
N ASP A 103 11.71 -1.03 -6.16
CA ASP A 103 11.38 0.39 -6.32
C ASP A 103 12.50 1.34 -5.78
N MET A 104 13.76 0.87 -5.76
CA MET A 104 14.93 1.67 -5.34
C MET A 104 15.58 2.34 -6.55
N PHE A 105 15.64 3.65 -6.53
CA PHE A 105 16.12 4.47 -7.65
C PHE A 105 17.30 5.34 -7.27
N VAL A 106 18.14 5.58 -8.26
CA VAL A 106 19.15 6.63 -8.22
C VAL A 106 18.95 7.53 -9.41
N SER A 107 18.86 8.84 -9.17
CA SER A 107 18.77 9.83 -10.22
C SER A 107 19.89 10.86 -10.10
N LYS A 108 20.28 11.44 -11.25
CA LYS A 108 21.17 12.60 -11.31
C LYS A 108 20.37 13.83 -11.71
N PHE A 109 20.20 14.75 -10.78
CA PHE A 109 19.45 15.98 -11.02
C PHE A 109 20.28 17.20 -10.60
N LYS A 110 20.47 18.15 -11.53
CA LYS A 110 21.29 19.37 -11.31
C LYS A 110 22.68 19.08 -10.76
N GLY A 111 23.31 17.98 -11.22
CA GLY A 111 24.65 17.58 -10.80
C GLY A 111 24.71 16.77 -9.50
N GLU A 112 23.63 16.70 -8.74
CA GLU A 112 23.54 15.91 -7.51
C GLU A 112 22.98 14.51 -7.79
N MET A 113 23.63 13.49 -7.21
CA MET A 113 23.10 12.12 -7.20
C MET A 113 22.15 11.97 -6.01
N ARG A 114 21.00 11.39 -6.26
CA ARG A 114 19.98 11.13 -5.23
C ARG A 114 19.54 9.69 -5.27
N PHE A 115 19.60 9.07 -4.13
CA PHE A 115 18.98 7.76 -3.89
C PHE A 115 17.60 7.99 -3.26
N PHE A 116 16.59 7.26 -3.73
CA PHE A 116 15.26 7.30 -3.15
C PHE A 116 14.54 5.97 -3.35
N ASP A 117 13.62 5.70 -2.47
CA ASP A 117 12.72 4.58 -2.51
C ASP A 117 11.33 5.04 -2.97
N VAL A 118 10.76 4.37 -3.93
CA VAL A 118 9.42 4.57 -4.50
C VAL A 118 9.25 5.92 -5.24
N LEU A 119 9.38 7.04 -4.57
CA LEU A 119 9.26 8.40 -5.14
C LEU A 119 10.29 9.35 -4.52
N PRO A 120 10.85 10.29 -5.31
CA PRO A 120 11.76 11.29 -4.77
C PRO A 120 11.03 12.18 -3.75
N ARG A 121 11.69 12.44 -2.62
CA ARG A 121 11.18 13.33 -1.59
C ARG A 121 11.66 14.78 -1.82
N PRO A 122 10.82 15.79 -1.51
CA PRO A 122 11.29 17.17 -1.46
C PRO A 122 12.46 17.33 -0.46
N LYS A 123 13.38 18.28 -0.71
CA LYS A 123 14.53 18.51 0.18
C LYS A 123 14.15 18.92 1.61
N ASP A 124 13.01 19.56 1.75
CA ASP A 124 12.43 20.05 3.01
C ASP A 124 11.47 19.05 3.68
N ALA A 125 11.29 17.87 3.08
CA ALA A 125 10.53 16.82 3.72
C ALA A 125 11.33 16.24 4.88
N ASP A 126 10.73 16.20 6.08
CA ASP A 126 11.32 15.49 7.21
C ASP A 126 11.22 13.96 6.95
N PRO A 127 12.32 13.29 6.65
CA PRO A 127 12.29 11.86 6.35
C PRO A 127 11.91 11.02 7.57
N ARG A 128 12.11 11.54 8.79
CA ARG A 128 11.80 10.85 10.05
C ARG A 128 10.30 10.85 10.39
N GLY A 129 9.52 11.69 9.70
CA GLY A 129 8.12 11.89 10.02
C GLY A 129 7.14 10.93 9.37
N LEU A 130 7.56 10.10 8.41
CA LEU A 130 6.63 9.40 7.52
C LEU A 130 6.44 7.90 7.83
N ASP A 131 7.30 7.27 8.62
CA ASP A 131 7.22 5.83 8.93
C ASP A 131 5.94 5.42 9.65
N TRP A 132 5.31 6.39 10.34
CA TRP A 132 4.04 6.17 10.99
C TRP A 132 2.86 6.12 10.02
N MET A 133 2.99 6.65 8.79
CA MET A 133 1.87 6.76 7.83
C MET A 133 1.38 5.40 7.33
N ASP A 134 2.26 4.42 7.20
CA ASP A 134 1.88 3.07 6.79
C ASP A 134 1.33 2.22 7.96
N ASN A 135 1.53 2.66 9.19
CA ASN A 135 1.00 2.04 10.39
C ASN A 135 -0.30 2.73 10.83
N LYS A 136 -1.44 2.06 10.60
CA LYS A 136 -2.76 2.65 10.85
C LYS A 136 -2.98 3.05 12.31
N GLY A 137 -2.43 2.28 13.25
CA GLY A 137 -2.49 2.61 14.68
C GLY A 137 -1.72 3.89 15.01
N LYS A 138 -0.47 3.97 14.58
CA LYS A 138 0.37 5.16 14.79
C LYS A 138 -0.22 6.38 14.08
N MET A 139 -0.70 6.21 12.85
CA MET A 139 -1.37 7.29 12.11
C MET A 139 -2.58 7.83 12.87
N LYS A 140 -3.43 6.94 13.39
CA LYS A 140 -4.59 7.31 14.21
C LYS A 140 -4.19 8.09 15.46
N GLU A 141 -3.15 7.66 16.17
CA GLU A 141 -2.61 8.38 17.33
C GLU A 141 -2.12 9.79 16.98
N HIS A 142 -1.39 9.93 15.87
CA HIS A 142 -0.93 11.24 15.38
C HIS A 142 -2.09 12.17 15.03
N PHE A 143 -3.12 11.65 14.37
CA PHE A 143 -4.31 12.44 14.02
C PHE A 143 -5.07 12.88 15.27
N LEU A 144 -5.28 11.98 16.23
CA LEU A 144 -5.92 12.34 17.50
C LEU A 144 -5.15 13.42 18.25
N LYS A 145 -3.81 13.30 18.34
CA LYS A 145 -2.96 14.33 18.98
C LYS A 145 -3.03 15.68 18.25
N ALA A 146 -3.28 15.66 16.96
CA ALA A 146 -3.47 16.88 16.14
C ALA A 146 -4.91 17.41 16.16
N GLY A 147 -5.83 16.80 16.92
CA GLY A 147 -7.23 17.18 16.96
C GLY A 147 -8.03 16.80 15.71
N ILE A 148 -7.48 15.94 14.86
CA ILE A 148 -8.16 15.46 13.65
C ILE A 148 -9.06 14.29 14.03
N PRO A 149 -10.36 14.32 13.68
CA PRO A 149 -11.28 13.24 14.00
C PRO A 149 -10.92 11.96 13.25
N VAL A 150 -11.02 10.84 13.94
CA VAL A 150 -10.80 9.50 13.39
C VAL A 150 -11.92 8.56 13.87
N ALA A 151 -12.17 7.50 13.11
CA ALA A 151 -13.09 6.44 13.53
C ALA A 151 -12.68 5.90 14.90
N LYS A 152 -13.64 5.59 15.77
CA LYS A 152 -13.34 4.94 17.03
C LYS A 152 -12.84 3.53 16.78
N GLY A 153 -11.85 3.08 17.55
CA GLY A 153 -11.28 1.75 17.40
C GLY A 153 -9.82 1.69 17.83
N LYS A 154 -9.25 0.49 17.76
CA LYS A 154 -7.91 0.19 18.27
C LYS A 154 -7.24 -0.90 17.45
N VAL A 155 -5.91 -0.91 17.47
CA VAL A 155 -5.10 -2.04 17.01
C VAL A 155 -5.01 -3.07 18.13
N VAL A 156 -5.24 -4.32 17.78
CA VAL A 156 -5.25 -5.46 18.70
C VAL A 156 -4.29 -6.55 18.24
N GLY A 157 -3.70 -7.26 19.18
CA GLY A 157 -2.76 -8.36 18.92
C GLY A 157 -3.35 -9.75 19.13
N SER A 158 -4.58 -9.87 19.62
CA SER A 158 -5.24 -11.15 19.85
C SER A 158 -6.74 -11.09 19.55
N LEU A 159 -7.32 -12.24 19.20
CA LEU A 159 -8.76 -12.35 18.99
C LEU A 159 -9.57 -11.97 20.25
N LYS A 160 -9.07 -12.33 21.42
CA LYS A 160 -9.73 -11.99 22.69
C LYS A 160 -9.83 -10.46 22.88
N GLU A 161 -8.71 -9.76 22.75
CA GLU A 161 -8.68 -8.30 22.82
C GLU A 161 -9.57 -7.69 21.73
N GLY A 162 -9.53 -8.28 20.51
CA GLY A 162 -10.38 -7.86 19.40
C GLY A 162 -11.86 -7.94 19.71
N LEU A 163 -12.34 -9.03 20.32
CA LEU A 163 -13.74 -9.18 20.75
C LEU A 163 -14.13 -8.16 21.84
N GLU A 164 -13.24 -7.89 22.78
CA GLU A 164 -13.49 -6.87 23.81
C GLU A 164 -13.68 -5.47 23.20
N ILE A 165 -12.89 -5.14 22.18
CA ILE A 165 -13.03 -3.88 21.44
C ILE A 165 -14.28 -3.90 20.56
N PHE A 166 -14.52 -4.97 19.79
CA PHE A 166 -15.70 -5.14 18.96
C PHE A 166 -16.99 -4.90 19.74
N ASN A 167 -17.10 -5.46 20.96
CA ASN A 167 -18.31 -5.33 21.79
C ASN A 167 -18.53 -3.90 22.32
N LYS A 168 -17.47 -3.07 22.36
CA LYS A 168 -17.56 -1.67 22.81
C LYS A 168 -17.83 -0.67 21.68
N LEU A 169 -17.69 -1.09 20.42
CA LEU A 169 -17.88 -0.24 19.26
C LEU A 169 -19.32 -0.27 18.74
N ASN A 170 -19.76 0.87 18.18
CA ASN A 170 -20.99 0.90 17.40
C ASN A 170 -20.84 0.07 16.12
N LYS A 171 -21.92 -0.58 15.70
CA LYS A 171 -21.97 -1.40 14.49
C LYS A 171 -22.46 -0.56 13.33
N PRO A 172 -22.04 -0.86 12.10
CA PRO A 172 -21.09 -1.90 11.73
C PRO A 172 -19.64 -1.60 12.09
N VAL A 173 -18.80 -2.65 12.14
CA VAL A 173 -17.36 -2.57 12.42
C VAL A 173 -16.58 -3.03 11.18
N ILE A 174 -15.38 -2.51 11.02
CA ILE A 174 -14.41 -2.92 9.99
C ILE A 174 -13.17 -3.50 10.65
N THR A 175 -12.62 -4.57 10.06
CA THR A 175 -11.30 -5.10 10.40
C THR A 175 -10.35 -5.01 9.23
N LYS A 176 -9.09 -4.72 9.50
CA LYS A 176 -8.04 -4.65 8.48
C LYS A 176 -6.66 -4.89 9.08
N PRO A 177 -5.68 -5.39 8.32
CA PRO A 177 -4.29 -5.46 8.78
C PRO A 177 -3.80 -4.07 9.20
N ASN A 178 -3.08 -3.98 10.31
CA ASN A 178 -2.52 -2.70 10.78
C ASN A 178 -1.53 -2.12 9.78
N LEU A 179 -0.72 -2.98 9.15
CA LEU A 179 0.16 -2.65 8.04
C LEU A 179 -0.39 -3.28 6.76
N GLY A 180 -0.25 -2.58 5.64
CA GLY A 180 -0.74 -3.03 4.34
C GLY A 180 -1.66 -2.01 3.68
N SER A 181 -1.91 -2.20 2.39
CA SER A 181 -2.64 -1.29 1.52
C SER A 181 -3.56 -2.03 0.55
N ARG A 182 -4.33 -1.28 -0.26
CA ARG A 182 -5.22 -1.78 -1.31
C ARG A 182 -6.36 -2.65 -0.79
N SER A 183 -6.90 -2.35 0.39
CA SER A 183 -8.01 -3.06 1.03
C SER A 183 -7.81 -4.57 1.22
N ARG A 184 -6.56 -5.06 1.08
CA ARG A 184 -6.25 -6.49 1.25
C ARG A 184 -6.62 -6.96 2.64
N HIS A 185 -7.31 -8.11 2.71
CA HIS A 185 -7.74 -8.73 3.96
C HIS A 185 -8.53 -7.78 4.86
N THR A 186 -9.23 -6.82 4.25
CA THR A 186 -10.16 -5.91 4.91
C THR A 186 -11.57 -6.50 4.84
N THR A 187 -12.29 -6.48 5.94
CA THR A 187 -13.71 -6.87 6.00
C THR A 187 -14.51 -5.72 6.58
N THR A 188 -15.56 -5.35 5.88
CA THR A 188 -16.53 -4.29 6.23
C THR A 188 -17.85 -4.89 6.67
N HIS A 189 -18.77 -4.07 7.18
CA HIS A 189 -20.16 -4.42 7.54
C HIS A 189 -20.28 -5.55 8.57
N ILE A 190 -19.33 -5.64 9.52
CA ILE A 190 -19.30 -6.66 10.56
C ILE A 190 -20.31 -6.29 11.65
N MET A 191 -21.36 -7.12 11.80
CA MET A 191 -22.45 -6.87 12.73
C MET A 191 -22.41 -7.82 13.94
N THR A 192 -21.92 -9.05 13.75
CA THR A 192 -21.96 -10.13 14.75
C THR A 192 -20.57 -10.57 15.19
N GLU A 193 -20.49 -11.22 16.36
CA GLU A 193 -19.21 -11.80 16.85
C GLU A 193 -18.68 -12.91 15.96
N GLU A 194 -19.56 -13.69 15.34
CA GLU A 194 -19.20 -14.77 14.43
C GLU A 194 -18.53 -14.21 13.19
N GLU A 195 -19.13 -13.20 12.57
CA GLU A 195 -18.53 -12.48 11.44
C GLU A 195 -17.20 -11.84 11.85
N PHE A 196 -17.13 -11.25 13.04
CA PHE A 196 -15.90 -10.66 13.56
C PHE A 196 -14.77 -11.70 13.70
N LYS A 197 -15.05 -12.88 14.23
CA LYS A 197 -14.05 -13.94 14.37
C LYS A 197 -13.46 -14.37 13.02
N ILE A 198 -14.31 -14.47 11.99
CA ILE A 198 -13.88 -14.78 10.61
C ILE A 198 -13.03 -13.62 10.07
N ALA A 199 -13.52 -12.40 10.17
CA ALA A 199 -12.87 -11.18 9.68
C ALA A 199 -11.51 -10.92 10.37
N TYR A 200 -11.43 -11.15 11.70
CA TYR A 200 -10.18 -11.06 12.44
C TYR A 200 -9.13 -12.06 11.92
N LYS A 201 -9.51 -13.33 11.77
CA LYS A 201 -8.62 -14.38 11.23
C LYS A 201 -8.13 -14.03 9.84
N LYS A 202 -9.01 -13.48 9.00
CA LYS A 202 -8.68 -13.01 7.66
C LYS A 202 -7.63 -11.90 7.69
N ALA A 203 -7.83 -10.83 8.47
CA ALA A 203 -6.88 -9.75 8.61
C ALA A 203 -5.54 -10.20 9.22
N ASN A 204 -5.60 -11.13 10.18
CA ASN A 204 -4.42 -11.66 10.87
C ASN A 204 -3.53 -12.56 9.98
N GLN A 205 -4.00 -13.01 8.81
CA GLN A 205 -3.15 -13.73 7.86
C GLN A 205 -2.03 -12.85 7.27
N LEU A 206 -2.22 -11.55 7.20
CA LEU A 206 -1.21 -10.62 6.66
C LEU A 206 -0.43 -9.85 7.73
N SER A 207 -1.00 -9.68 8.92
CA SER A 207 -0.38 -8.86 9.97
C SER A 207 -0.68 -9.44 11.35
N PRO A 208 0.30 -9.55 12.25
CA PRO A 208 0.07 -9.95 13.63
C PRO A 208 -0.81 -8.96 14.40
N TRP A 209 -0.92 -7.73 13.92
CA TRP A 209 -1.76 -6.70 14.50
C TRP A 209 -2.90 -6.35 13.56
N VAL A 210 -4.11 -6.33 14.11
CA VAL A 210 -5.34 -6.06 13.38
C VAL A 210 -5.95 -4.75 13.89
N MET A 211 -6.26 -3.83 12.98
CA MET A 211 -7.08 -2.66 13.28
C MET A 211 -8.54 -3.08 13.33
N VAL A 212 -9.20 -2.75 14.43
CA VAL A 212 -10.65 -2.91 14.65
C VAL A 212 -11.24 -1.53 14.90
N GLU A 213 -12.17 -1.09 14.07
CA GLU A 213 -12.76 0.26 14.21
C GLU A 213 -14.20 0.32 13.69
N GLU A 214 -14.94 1.34 14.15
CA GLU A 214 -16.27 1.64 13.62
C GLU A 214 -16.19 1.93 12.14
N GLU A 215 -17.10 1.39 11.36
CA GLU A 215 -17.24 1.71 9.96
C GLU A 215 -17.93 3.07 9.81
N LEU A 216 -17.30 3.97 9.07
CA LEU A 216 -17.84 5.29 8.82
C LEU A 216 -18.71 5.25 7.56
N SER A 217 -19.89 5.87 7.63
CA SER A 217 -20.72 6.12 6.47
C SER A 217 -20.21 7.32 5.66
N GLY A 218 -20.50 7.36 4.38
CA GLY A 218 -20.16 8.48 3.49
C GLY A 218 -19.18 8.11 2.39
N PHE A 219 -18.72 9.12 1.68
CA PHE A 219 -17.79 8.94 0.56
C PHE A 219 -16.33 8.92 1.01
N VAL A 220 -15.52 8.11 0.34
CA VAL A 220 -14.08 8.06 0.56
C VAL A 220 -13.38 9.07 -0.33
N PHE A 221 -12.60 9.95 0.26
CA PHE A 221 -11.75 10.89 -0.47
C PHE A 221 -10.28 10.60 -0.24
N ARG A 222 -9.49 10.75 -1.28
CA ARG A 222 -8.02 10.76 -1.19
C ARG A 222 -7.54 12.17 -1.48
N GLY A 223 -7.00 12.83 -0.45
CA GLY A 223 -6.30 14.10 -0.60
C GLY A 223 -4.82 13.87 -0.94
N LEU A 224 -4.26 14.70 -1.80
CA LEU A 224 -2.84 14.74 -2.13
C LEU A 224 -2.23 16.03 -1.56
N LEU A 225 -1.25 15.87 -0.69
CA LEU A 225 -0.44 16.97 -0.18
C LEU A 225 0.99 16.83 -0.71
N ILE A 226 1.58 17.93 -1.14
CA ILE A 226 3.00 18.01 -1.50
C ILE A 226 3.62 19.12 -0.64
N GLY A 227 4.54 18.74 0.25
CA GLY A 227 4.98 19.62 1.32
C GLY A 227 3.80 20.05 2.19
N LYS A 228 3.55 21.36 2.29
CA LYS A 228 2.42 21.93 3.04
C LYS A 228 1.22 22.32 2.17
N LYS A 229 1.24 22.00 0.88
CA LYS A 229 0.18 22.39 -0.06
C LYS A 229 -0.74 21.22 -0.34
N PHE A 230 -2.04 21.43 -0.20
CA PHE A 230 -3.07 20.56 -0.71
C PHE A 230 -3.20 20.79 -2.22
N ILE A 231 -2.95 19.74 -3.02
CA ILE A 231 -2.84 19.83 -4.48
C ILE A 231 -4.12 19.35 -5.15
N ALA A 232 -4.68 18.25 -4.68
CA ALA A 232 -5.84 17.64 -5.30
C ALA A 232 -6.60 16.74 -4.31
N ALA A 233 -7.86 16.48 -4.60
CA ALA A 233 -8.64 15.41 -3.99
C ALA A 233 -9.34 14.61 -5.08
N ILE A 234 -9.45 13.31 -4.86
CA ILE A 234 -10.27 12.42 -5.66
C ILE A 234 -11.28 11.71 -4.76
N ARG A 235 -12.53 11.62 -5.19
CA ARG A 235 -13.52 10.74 -4.58
C ARG A 235 -13.27 9.33 -5.10
N ARG A 236 -13.25 8.37 -4.21
CA ARG A 236 -13.14 6.95 -4.54
C ARG A 236 -14.50 6.32 -4.33
N GLU A 237 -14.97 5.67 -5.36
CA GLU A 237 -16.19 4.86 -5.32
C GLU A 237 -15.81 3.39 -5.49
N PRO A 238 -16.54 2.47 -4.88
CA PRO A 238 -16.46 1.05 -5.23
C PRO A 238 -16.65 0.88 -6.74
N GLU A 239 -16.11 -0.18 -7.27
CA GLU A 239 -16.41 -0.59 -8.64
C GLU A 239 -17.85 -1.09 -8.68
N ASP A 240 -18.67 -0.50 -9.52
CA ASP A 240 -20.08 -0.84 -9.67
C ASP A 240 -20.53 -0.75 -11.13
N VAL A 241 -21.65 -1.40 -11.41
CA VAL A 241 -22.41 -1.24 -12.64
C VAL A 241 -23.88 -0.98 -12.27
N ILE A 242 -24.54 -0.14 -13.06
CA ILE A 242 -25.95 0.19 -12.82
C ILE A 242 -26.80 -0.72 -13.68
N GLY A 243 -27.74 -1.46 -13.07
CA GLY A 243 -28.68 -2.31 -13.76
C GLY A 243 -29.57 -1.51 -14.73
N ASP A 244 -29.66 -1.95 -15.96
CA ASP A 244 -30.48 -1.32 -17.02
C ASP A 244 -31.79 -2.09 -17.29
N GLY A 245 -32.04 -3.17 -16.57
CA GLY A 245 -33.21 -4.04 -16.73
C GLY A 245 -33.17 -4.95 -17.98
N VAL A 246 -32.05 -4.96 -18.72
CA VAL A 246 -31.90 -5.72 -19.97
C VAL A 246 -30.72 -6.69 -19.89
N HIS A 247 -29.55 -6.19 -19.45
CA HIS A 247 -28.32 -6.96 -19.42
C HIS A 247 -28.10 -7.64 -18.08
N THR A 248 -27.39 -8.76 -18.11
CA THR A 248 -26.84 -9.39 -16.89
C THR A 248 -25.71 -8.52 -16.33
N ILE A 249 -25.35 -8.72 -15.06
CA ILE A 249 -24.19 -8.03 -14.42
C ILE A 249 -22.94 -8.24 -15.27
N ARG A 250 -22.68 -9.47 -15.74
CA ARG A 250 -21.56 -9.75 -16.65
C ARG A 250 -21.61 -8.92 -17.93
N GLY A 251 -22.78 -8.83 -18.56
CA GLY A 251 -22.97 -8.02 -19.76
C GLY A 251 -22.71 -6.52 -19.50
N LEU A 252 -23.16 -6.00 -18.37
CA LEU A 252 -22.90 -4.62 -17.95
C LEU A 252 -21.41 -4.37 -17.69
N VAL A 253 -20.72 -5.30 -17.04
CA VAL A 253 -19.26 -5.23 -16.82
C VAL A 253 -18.51 -5.24 -18.15
N GLU A 254 -18.90 -6.08 -19.10
CA GLU A 254 -18.29 -6.12 -20.44
C GLU A 254 -18.51 -4.81 -21.22
N ILE A 255 -19.71 -4.21 -21.10
CA ILE A 255 -20.03 -2.91 -21.70
C ILE A 255 -19.17 -1.81 -21.06
N GLU A 256 -19.13 -1.75 -19.74
CA GLU A 256 -18.34 -0.75 -19.01
C GLU A 256 -16.84 -0.91 -19.30
N ASN A 257 -16.34 -2.12 -19.45
CA ASN A 257 -14.93 -2.37 -19.81
C ASN A 257 -14.57 -1.91 -21.23
N LYS A 258 -15.53 -1.64 -22.10
CA LYS A 258 -15.29 -1.01 -23.42
C LYS A 258 -15.21 0.52 -23.34
N ASN A 259 -15.52 1.12 -22.19
CA ASN A 259 -15.40 2.56 -21.97
C ASN A 259 -13.94 3.00 -22.24
N PRO A 260 -13.69 3.99 -23.10
CA PRO A 260 -12.32 4.47 -23.40
C PRO A 260 -11.54 4.88 -22.17
N LEU A 261 -12.19 5.36 -21.11
CA LEU A 261 -11.54 5.73 -19.85
C LEU A 261 -10.89 4.52 -19.15
N ARG A 262 -11.46 3.31 -19.34
CA ARG A 262 -10.92 2.06 -18.75
C ARG A 262 -9.80 1.42 -19.58
N GLN A 263 -9.53 1.96 -20.76
CA GLN A 263 -8.41 1.52 -21.59
C GLN A 263 -7.07 2.19 -21.20
N GLY A 264 -7.12 3.17 -20.30
CA GLY A 264 -5.96 3.90 -19.84
C GLY A 264 -5.37 3.35 -18.52
N PRO A 265 -4.26 3.93 -18.05
CA PRO A 265 -3.60 3.50 -16.81
C PRO A 265 -4.32 3.95 -15.53
N ILE A 266 -5.34 4.79 -15.63
CA ILE A 266 -6.00 5.44 -14.47
C ILE A 266 -7.16 4.59 -13.97
N PHE A 267 -8.03 4.13 -14.86
CA PHE A 267 -9.15 3.27 -14.52
C PHE A 267 -8.84 1.84 -14.93
N HIS A 268 -8.97 0.93 -13.98
CA HIS A 268 -8.78 -0.49 -14.25
C HIS A 268 -10.03 -1.09 -14.87
N HIS A 269 -9.86 -2.18 -15.62
CA HIS A 269 -10.99 -3.02 -16.02
C HIS A 269 -11.68 -3.57 -14.77
N LEU A 270 -13.00 -3.59 -14.79
CA LEU A 270 -13.81 -4.27 -13.81
C LEU A 270 -13.55 -5.77 -13.93
N SER A 271 -13.35 -6.45 -12.81
CA SER A 271 -13.20 -7.90 -12.74
C SER A 271 -14.35 -8.48 -11.91
N MET A 272 -14.92 -9.57 -12.37
CA MET A 272 -15.86 -10.35 -11.57
C MET A 272 -15.12 -11.39 -10.78
N GLY A 273 -15.32 -11.42 -9.46
CA GLY A 273 -14.85 -12.48 -8.59
C GLY A 273 -15.79 -13.71 -8.64
N PRO A 274 -15.36 -14.84 -8.05
CA PRO A 274 -16.17 -16.07 -8.03
C PRO A 274 -17.49 -15.95 -7.24
N ASP A 275 -17.61 -14.97 -6.37
CA ASP A 275 -18.81 -14.75 -5.56
C ASP A 275 -19.83 -13.88 -6.30
N GLU A 276 -19.37 -12.92 -7.11
CA GLU A 276 -20.22 -12.10 -7.97
C GLU A 276 -20.77 -12.85 -9.19
N GLU A 277 -20.23 -14.03 -9.50
CA GLU A 277 -20.78 -14.90 -10.55
C GLU A 277 -22.03 -15.69 -10.10
N LYS A 278 -22.39 -15.65 -8.81
CA LYS A 278 -23.50 -16.43 -8.24
C LYS A 278 -24.77 -15.59 -8.05
N GLU A 279 -24.71 -14.28 -8.19
CA GLU A 279 -25.85 -13.36 -8.18
C GLU A 279 -26.31 -13.06 -9.62
#